data_11f451fde84ebe6831bf223ec1a65b8a
#
_entry.id   11f451fde84ebe6831bf223ec1a65b8a
#
_cell.length_a   1.000
_cell.length_b   1.000
_cell.length_c   1.000
_cell.angle_alpha   90.00
_cell.angle_beta   90.00
_cell.angle_gamma   90.00
#
_symmetry.space_group_name_H-M   'P 1'
#
loop_
_entity.id
_entity.type
_entity.pdbx_description
1 polymer ?
#
loop_
_entity_poly.entity_id
_entity_poly.type
_entity_poly.pdbx_seq_one_letter_code
_entity_poly.pdbx_strand_id
1 'polypeptide(L)'
;MTDEFYMRRAIELAKKGRGWTNPNPMVGAVIVKNGSIIGEGYHEKCGELHAERNAIASLTESAEGATLYVTLEPCCHYGKTPPCTEAILEQKIARVVIGSRDPNPKVSGKGAKILREAGVRVEEDFLREECDALNPVFFHYITTGLPYVVMKYAMTADGKIATKTGASKWISGEEARSLVHEMRHDYMAIMAGIGTVLADDPMLNVRLEGKKSPVRIICDSMLRIPLDSQICQTAGRYRTIVAYAGEKGNAIYLEEKKRSLEKLGVVLLRVPSEKGEINLQLLMRKLGELGIDSVLIEGGGTLNEDALQSGIVNEVKAFIAPKIFGGRGGKTPVEGFGIEKVDDAIKLQLMRISEVGEDILAEYKVLEEM
;
A
#
# COMPACT_ATOMS: atom_id res chain seq x y z
N MET A 1 30.85 16.60 -2.83
CA MET A 1 29.42 16.32 -3.06
C MET A 1 28.63 17.09 -2.02
N THR A 2 27.34 17.39 -2.26
CA THR A 2 26.48 18.19 -1.36
C THR A 2 25.67 17.27 -0.44
N ASP A 3 25.13 17.83 0.65
CA ASP A 3 24.20 17.11 1.55
C ASP A 3 22.97 16.57 0.78
N GLU A 4 22.46 17.34 -0.20
CA GLU A 4 21.38 16.88 -1.08
C GLU A 4 21.71 15.60 -1.86
N PHE A 5 22.94 15.50 -2.38
CA PHE A 5 23.39 14.30 -3.10
C PHE A 5 23.31 13.07 -2.20
N TYR A 6 23.80 13.17 -0.96
CA TYR A 6 23.79 12.04 -0.03
C TYR A 6 22.38 11.68 0.46
N MET A 7 21.52 12.67 0.71
CA MET A 7 20.12 12.39 1.07
C MET A 7 19.35 11.76 -0.09
N ARG A 8 19.52 12.24 -1.33
CA ARG A 8 18.90 11.59 -2.50
C ARG A 8 19.41 10.18 -2.71
N ARG A 9 20.70 9.93 -2.40
CA ARG A 9 21.24 8.56 -2.41
C ARG A 9 20.53 7.68 -1.35
N ALA A 10 20.29 8.19 -0.15
CA ALA A 10 19.51 7.48 0.88
C ALA A 10 18.06 7.22 0.42
N ILE A 11 17.41 8.17 -0.27
CA ILE A 11 16.09 8.00 -0.87
C ILE A 11 16.08 6.87 -1.90
N GLU A 12 17.09 6.79 -2.77
CA GLU A 12 17.21 5.70 -3.75
C GLU A 12 17.40 4.33 -3.09
N LEU A 13 18.17 4.27 -2.02
CA LEU A 13 18.35 3.05 -1.24
C LEU A 13 17.02 2.63 -0.57
N ALA A 14 16.29 3.56 0.04
CA ALA A 14 15.00 3.31 0.67
C ALA A 14 14.02 2.62 -0.29
N LYS A 15 13.94 3.06 -1.56
CA LYS A 15 13.08 2.50 -2.60
C LYS A 15 13.31 1.01 -2.86
N LYS A 16 14.49 0.47 -2.58
CA LYS A 16 14.81 -0.96 -2.73
C LYS A 16 14.01 -1.85 -1.78
N GLY A 17 13.56 -1.30 -0.64
CA GLY A 17 12.70 -2.00 0.33
C GLY A 17 11.22 -2.10 -0.06
N ARG A 18 10.83 -1.48 -1.18
CA ARG A 18 9.44 -1.43 -1.64
C ARG A 18 8.80 -2.82 -1.70
N GLY A 19 7.57 -2.92 -1.16
CA GLY A 19 6.80 -4.15 -1.10
C GLY A 19 7.27 -5.14 -0.03
N TRP A 20 8.47 -5.03 0.53
CA TRP A 20 9.03 -5.94 1.52
C TRP A 20 8.95 -5.44 2.96
N THR A 21 8.98 -4.12 3.15
CA THR A 21 9.06 -3.51 4.48
C THR A 21 7.73 -3.45 5.22
N ASN A 22 6.59 -3.51 4.53
CA ASN A 22 5.25 -3.39 5.14
C ASN A 22 5.07 -4.30 6.38
N PRO A 23 4.49 -3.79 7.49
CA PRO A 23 3.96 -2.43 7.69
C PRO A 23 5.00 -1.39 8.14
N ASN A 24 6.30 -1.71 8.13
CA ASN A 24 7.38 -0.78 8.44
C ASN A 24 7.63 0.19 7.27
N PRO A 25 8.20 1.38 7.54
CA PRO A 25 8.53 2.33 6.49
C PRO A 25 9.71 1.88 5.63
N MET A 26 9.76 2.36 4.41
CA MET A 26 10.97 2.32 3.59
C MET A 26 11.95 3.38 4.11
N VAL A 27 13.12 2.95 4.54
CA VAL A 27 14.17 3.83 5.07
C VAL A 27 15.49 3.51 4.39
N GLY A 28 16.24 4.54 4.05
CA GLY A 28 17.61 4.46 3.55
C GLY A 28 18.55 5.30 4.39
N ALA A 29 19.79 4.86 4.49
CA ALA A 29 20.82 5.50 5.28
C ALA A 29 22.18 5.50 4.55
N VAL A 30 22.90 6.63 4.64
CA VAL A 30 24.23 6.83 4.03
C VAL A 30 25.14 7.45 5.06
N ILE A 31 26.31 6.85 5.30
CA ILE A 31 27.35 7.37 6.21
C ILE A 31 28.49 7.93 5.40
N VAL A 32 28.84 9.19 5.68
CA VAL A 32 29.83 9.96 4.91
C VAL A 32 30.94 10.47 5.82
N LYS A 33 32.17 10.28 5.42
CA LYS A 33 33.37 10.82 6.09
C LYS A 33 34.31 11.46 5.07
N ASN A 34 34.77 12.66 5.37
CA ASN A 34 35.69 13.41 4.49
C ASN A 34 35.20 13.53 3.03
N GLY A 35 33.88 13.66 2.83
CA GLY A 35 33.26 13.77 1.50
C GLY A 35 33.12 12.44 0.74
N SER A 36 33.50 11.31 1.33
CA SER A 36 33.36 9.97 0.76
C SER A 36 32.29 9.15 1.50
N ILE A 37 31.50 8.38 0.77
CA ILE A 37 30.56 7.42 1.34
C ILE A 37 31.36 6.25 1.88
N ILE A 38 31.21 5.94 3.18
CA ILE A 38 31.90 4.84 3.86
C ILE A 38 30.96 3.73 4.31
N GLY A 39 29.64 3.94 4.23
CA GLY A 39 28.62 2.94 4.53
C GLY A 39 27.28 3.32 3.94
N GLU A 40 26.54 2.33 3.46
CA GLU A 40 25.19 2.48 2.90
C GLU A 40 24.30 1.35 3.36
N GLY A 41 23.01 1.64 3.59
CA GLY A 41 22.04 0.64 3.97
C GLY A 41 20.61 1.08 3.73
N TYR A 42 19.71 0.13 3.71
CA TYR A 42 18.27 0.38 3.67
C TYR A 42 17.55 -0.68 4.51
N HIS A 43 16.32 -0.41 4.90
CA HIS A 43 15.48 -1.43 5.53
C HIS A 43 15.02 -2.42 4.46
N GLU A 44 15.56 -3.62 4.48
CA GLU A 44 15.36 -4.59 3.41
C GLU A 44 14.01 -5.28 3.52
N LYS A 45 13.62 -5.67 4.74
CA LYS A 45 12.39 -6.44 4.98
C LYS A 45 11.89 -6.26 6.41
N CYS A 46 10.56 -6.29 6.57
CA CYS A 46 9.92 -6.23 7.88
C CYS A 46 10.47 -7.30 8.85
N GLY A 47 10.95 -6.84 10.00
CA GLY A 47 11.51 -7.70 11.05
C GLY A 47 13.03 -7.90 10.97
N GLU A 48 13.69 -7.44 9.92
CA GLU A 48 15.14 -7.41 9.74
C GLU A 48 15.74 -6.07 10.24
N LEU A 49 17.06 -5.90 10.06
CA LEU A 49 17.78 -4.70 10.51
C LEU A 49 17.24 -3.43 9.85
N HIS A 50 17.25 -2.33 10.58
CA HIS A 50 16.93 -1.01 10.07
C HIS A 50 18.07 -0.46 9.20
N ALA A 51 17.75 0.56 8.39
CA ALA A 51 18.67 1.15 7.42
C ALA A 51 19.99 1.61 8.04
N GLU A 52 19.92 2.26 9.20
CA GLU A 52 21.10 2.79 9.91
C GLU A 52 22.03 1.64 10.34
N ARG A 53 21.47 0.52 10.83
CA ARG A 53 22.24 -0.65 11.22
C ARG A 53 22.85 -1.37 10.02
N ASN A 54 22.13 -1.43 8.90
CA ASN A 54 22.67 -1.96 7.65
C ASN A 54 23.79 -1.06 7.10
N ALA A 55 23.63 0.28 7.20
CA ALA A 55 24.69 1.21 6.81
C ALA A 55 25.94 1.08 7.71
N ILE A 56 25.76 0.88 9.01
CA ILE A 56 26.84 0.61 9.97
C ILE A 56 27.51 -0.74 9.65
N ALA A 57 26.75 -1.77 9.34
CA ALA A 57 27.30 -3.09 9.01
C ALA A 57 28.12 -3.10 7.70
N SER A 58 27.87 -2.12 6.81
CA SER A 58 28.58 -1.97 5.53
C SER A 58 29.80 -1.03 5.60
N LEU A 59 30.16 -0.54 6.79
CA LEU A 59 31.28 0.40 6.95
C LEU A 59 32.59 -0.15 6.42
N THR A 60 33.29 0.67 5.64
CA THR A 60 34.62 0.38 5.10
C THR A 60 35.77 0.93 5.97
N GLU A 61 35.43 1.86 6.88
CA GLU A 61 36.32 2.45 7.88
C GLU A 61 35.54 2.91 9.11
N SER A 62 36.22 3.39 10.16
CA SER A 62 35.56 3.92 11.36
C SER A 62 34.65 5.10 11.06
N ALA A 63 33.41 5.07 11.53
CA ALA A 63 32.43 6.15 11.39
C ALA A 63 32.64 7.28 12.43
N GLU A 64 33.64 7.23 13.29
CA GLU A 64 33.92 8.28 14.25
C GLU A 64 34.13 9.64 13.55
N GLY A 65 33.34 10.65 13.93
CA GLY A 65 33.32 11.97 13.32
C GLY A 65 32.56 12.08 11.99
N ALA A 66 31.96 11.01 11.49
CA ALA A 66 31.20 10.98 10.23
C ALA A 66 29.85 11.70 10.33
N THR A 67 29.22 11.90 9.17
CA THR A 67 27.83 12.36 9.02
C THR A 67 26.95 11.19 8.52
N LEU A 68 25.81 10.96 9.20
CA LEU A 68 24.76 10.05 8.75
C LEU A 68 23.63 10.85 8.09
N TYR A 69 23.21 10.45 6.90
CA TYR A 69 22.01 10.89 6.23
C TYR A 69 20.99 9.76 6.30
N VAL A 70 19.79 10.04 6.80
CA VAL A 70 18.72 9.04 6.97
C VAL A 70 17.39 9.63 6.57
N THR A 71 16.61 8.89 5.79
CA THR A 71 15.36 9.39 5.20
C THR A 71 14.22 9.54 6.22
N LEU A 72 14.31 8.90 7.40
CA LEU A 72 13.32 8.97 8.48
C LEU A 72 14.04 9.07 9.83
N GLU A 73 13.42 9.73 10.80
CA GLU A 73 13.94 9.87 12.17
C GLU A 73 14.37 8.53 12.77
N PRO A 74 15.62 8.38 13.28
CA PRO A 74 16.10 7.16 13.89
C PRO A 74 15.26 6.73 15.10
N CYS A 75 14.91 5.46 15.17
CA CYS A 75 14.12 4.92 16.27
C CYS A 75 14.91 4.96 17.60
N CYS A 76 14.15 5.20 18.70
CA CYS A 76 14.70 5.35 20.05
C CYS A 76 14.07 4.36 21.08
N HIS A 77 13.34 3.36 20.61
CA HIS A 77 12.70 2.37 21.47
C HIS A 77 13.15 0.95 21.11
N TYR A 78 13.15 0.08 22.08
CA TYR A 78 13.39 -1.34 21.89
C TYR A 78 12.18 -2.00 21.22
N GLY A 79 12.40 -2.56 20.04
CA GLY A 79 11.45 -3.35 19.29
C GLY A 79 11.97 -4.79 19.14
N LYS A 80 11.92 -5.30 17.91
CA LYS A 80 12.60 -6.56 17.55
C LYS A 80 14.12 -6.40 17.50
N THR A 81 14.59 -5.18 17.26
CA THR A 81 15.99 -4.77 17.23
C THR A 81 16.23 -3.67 18.27
N PRO A 82 17.47 -3.53 18.81
CA PRO A 82 17.81 -2.39 19.66
C PRO A 82 17.69 -1.05 18.90
N PRO A 83 17.49 0.09 19.62
CA PRO A 83 17.33 1.41 19.02
C PRO A 83 18.46 1.79 18.05
N CYS A 84 18.12 2.48 16.97
CA CYS A 84 19.13 2.98 16.02
C CYS A 84 19.93 4.15 16.62
N THR A 85 19.33 4.95 17.52
CA THR A 85 20.03 5.99 18.25
C THR A 85 21.23 5.46 19.03
N GLU A 86 21.11 4.29 19.67
CA GLU A 86 22.24 3.65 20.39
C GLU A 86 23.37 3.30 19.42
N ALA A 87 23.06 2.65 18.28
CA ALA A 87 24.07 2.28 17.30
C ALA A 87 24.79 3.52 16.71
N ILE A 88 24.06 4.64 16.51
CA ILE A 88 24.65 5.90 16.05
C ILE A 88 25.67 6.45 17.07
N LEU A 89 25.31 6.41 18.34
CA LEU A 89 26.19 6.87 19.45
C LEU A 89 27.41 5.97 19.63
N GLU A 90 27.23 4.64 19.59
CA GLU A 90 28.32 3.65 19.66
C GLU A 90 29.38 3.88 18.56
N GLN A 91 28.92 4.23 17.36
CA GLN A 91 29.80 4.56 16.23
C GLN A 91 30.42 5.94 16.28
N LYS A 92 30.09 6.77 17.31
CA LYS A 92 30.58 8.15 17.48
C LYS A 92 30.36 9.04 16.26
N ILE A 93 29.22 8.87 15.59
CA ILE A 93 28.79 9.71 14.48
C ILE A 93 28.57 11.13 15.01
N ALA A 94 29.21 12.12 14.39
CA ALA A 94 29.21 13.51 14.89
C ALA A 94 28.01 14.34 14.40
N ARG A 95 27.41 13.98 13.24
CA ARG A 95 26.29 14.69 12.62
C ARG A 95 25.26 13.71 12.06
N VAL A 96 23.98 14.01 12.25
CA VAL A 96 22.86 13.26 11.67
C VAL A 96 21.96 14.24 10.93
N VAL A 97 21.69 13.96 9.66
CA VAL A 97 20.77 14.71 8.80
C VAL A 97 19.53 13.83 8.57
N ILE A 98 18.38 14.28 9.03
CA ILE A 98 17.11 13.55 9.03
C ILE A 98 16.21 14.15 7.95
N GLY A 99 15.64 13.29 7.08
CA GLY A 99 14.68 13.68 6.05
C GLY A 99 13.30 13.95 6.66
N SER A 100 12.54 12.91 6.90
CA SER A 100 11.19 12.96 7.50
C SER A 100 11.23 12.81 9.01
N ARG A 101 10.30 13.46 9.69
CA ARG A 101 9.99 13.15 11.09
C ARG A 101 9.12 11.89 11.16
N ASP A 102 9.34 11.06 12.17
CA ASP A 102 8.48 9.90 12.40
C ASP A 102 7.19 10.34 13.12
N PRO A 103 6.00 10.16 12.53
CA PRO A 103 4.73 10.52 13.17
C PRO A 103 4.33 9.55 14.29
N ASN A 104 5.04 8.43 14.46
CA ASN A 104 4.77 7.45 15.51
C ASN A 104 4.96 8.10 16.89
N PRO A 105 3.92 8.15 17.76
CA PRO A 105 4.03 8.75 19.10
C PRO A 105 5.14 8.15 19.98
N LYS A 106 5.61 6.95 19.67
CA LYS A 106 6.73 6.30 20.37
C LYS A 106 8.08 6.89 19.98
N VAL A 107 8.22 7.45 18.78
CA VAL A 107 9.46 8.01 18.21
C VAL A 107 9.40 9.53 18.19
N SER A 108 8.48 10.10 17.49
CA SER A 108 8.18 11.53 17.24
C SER A 108 9.04 12.55 18.01
N GLY A 109 10.17 12.99 17.42
CA GLY A 109 11.11 13.96 17.99
C GLY A 109 12.01 13.43 19.11
N LYS A 110 11.78 12.22 19.63
CA LYS A 110 12.56 11.65 20.74
C LYS A 110 13.93 11.15 20.28
N GLY A 111 14.01 10.57 19.09
CA GLY A 111 15.26 10.11 18.51
C GLY A 111 16.23 11.25 18.28
N ALA A 112 15.75 12.31 17.62
CA ALA A 112 16.52 13.55 17.41
C ALA A 112 16.95 14.21 18.71
N LYS A 113 16.08 14.25 19.74
CA LYS A 113 16.36 14.79 21.06
C LYS A 113 17.49 14.01 21.76
N ILE A 114 17.40 12.68 21.83
CA ILE A 114 18.42 11.82 22.46
C ILE A 114 19.79 12.05 21.81
N LEU A 115 19.86 12.12 20.49
CA LEU A 115 21.10 12.37 19.77
C LEU A 115 21.69 13.75 20.11
N ARG A 116 20.88 14.81 20.17
CA ARG A 116 21.33 16.16 20.56
C ARG A 116 21.82 16.21 21.99
N GLU A 117 21.12 15.58 22.93
CA GLU A 117 21.53 15.51 24.34
C GLU A 117 22.85 14.78 24.54
N ALA A 118 23.17 13.82 23.63
CA ALA A 118 24.44 13.13 23.60
C ALA A 118 25.56 13.89 22.83
N GLY A 119 25.31 15.13 22.36
CA GLY A 119 26.29 15.96 21.69
C GLY A 119 26.37 15.78 20.18
N VAL A 120 25.49 14.99 19.54
CA VAL A 120 25.42 14.84 18.09
C VAL A 120 24.76 16.07 17.47
N ARG A 121 25.34 16.64 16.41
CA ARG A 121 24.68 17.69 15.62
C ARG A 121 23.55 17.08 14.79
N VAL A 122 22.28 17.49 15.03
CA VAL A 122 21.11 16.96 14.33
C VAL A 122 20.44 18.06 13.52
N GLU A 123 20.27 17.81 12.23
CA GLU A 123 19.48 18.61 11.29
C GLU A 123 18.25 17.80 10.88
N GLU A 124 17.07 18.43 10.92
CA GLU A 124 15.77 17.80 10.61
C GLU A 124 15.12 18.46 9.40
N ASP A 125 14.13 17.79 8.84
CA ASP A 125 13.31 18.24 7.70
C ASP A 125 14.11 18.49 6.41
N PHE A 126 15.23 17.81 6.23
CA PHE A 126 16.10 17.97 5.06
C PHE A 126 15.54 17.18 3.87
N LEU A 127 15.18 17.86 2.77
CA LEU A 127 14.43 17.31 1.63
C LEU A 127 13.15 16.58 2.09
N ARG A 128 12.45 17.16 3.06
CA ARG A 128 11.33 16.53 3.73
C ARG A 128 10.25 16.04 2.78
N GLU A 129 9.84 16.84 1.82
CA GLU A 129 8.79 16.46 0.85
C GLU A 129 9.18 15.22 0.04
N GLU A 130 10.45 15.11 -0.40
CA GLU A 130 10.97 13.95 -1.13
C GLU A 130 11.01 12.69 -0.22
N CYS A 131 11.33 12.87 1.07
CA CYS A 131 11.37 11.78 2.04
C CYS A 131 9.96 11.35 2.50
N ASP A 132 9.04 12.30 2.73
CA ASP A 132 7.64 12.01 3.08
C ASP A 132 6.95 11.22 1.95
N ALA A 133 7.25 11.54 0.69
CA ALA A 133 6.72 10.85 -0.47
C ALA A 133 7.12 9.37 -0.59
N LEU A 134 8.13 8.90 0.17
CA LEU A 134 8.49 7.49 0.25
C LEU A 134 7.44 6.66 1.01
N ASN A 135 6.79 7.24 2.02
CA ASN A 135 6.08 6.49 3.06
C ASN A 135 4.62 6.92 3.33
N PRO A 136 3.79 7.27 2.31
CA PRO A 136 2.41 7.69 2.56
C PRO A 136 1.58 6.60 3.25
N VAL A 137 1.79 5.34 2.90
CA VAL A 137 1.15 4.17 3.52
C VAL A 137 1.49 4.09 5.01
N PHE A 138 2.78 4.14 5.35
CA PHE A 138 3.23 4.06 6.75
C PHE A 138 2.69 5.23 7.57
N PHE A 139 2.78 6.46 7.05
CA PHE A 139 2.30 7.64 7.77
C PHE A 139 0.80 7.59 8.05
N HIS A 140 0.01 7.17 7.06
CA HIS A 140 -1.42 6.98 7.25
C HIS A 140 -1.72 5.90 8.29
N TYR A 141 -1.13 4.72 8.12
CA TYR A 141 -1.40 3.58 9.00
C TYR A 141 -0.97 3.83 10.46
N ILE A 142 0.22 4.40 10.68
CA ILE A 142 0.73 4.60 12.04
C ILE A 142 -0.02 5.69 12.81
N THR A 143 -0.65 6.64 12.10
CA THR A 143 -1.42 7.72 12.70
C THR A 143 -2.89 7.39 12.89
N THR A 144 -3.48 6.60 11.98
CA THR A 144 -4.93 6.32 11.98
C THR A 144 -5.27 4.91 12.47
N GLY A 145 -4.33 3.97 12.36
CA GLY A 145 -4.57 2.54 12.54
C GLY A 145 -5.37 1.89 11.39
N LEU A 146 -5.66 2.65 10.32
CA LEU A 146 -6.43 2.19 9.16
C LEU A 146 -5.51 1.92 7.96
N PRO A 147 -5.84 0.93 7.10
CA PRO A 147 -5.12 0.72 5.86
C PRO A 147 -5.18 1.95 4.93
N TYR A 148 -4.08 2.25 4.25
CA TYR A 148 -4.07 3.19 3.12
C TYR A 148 -4.70 2.51 1.90
N VAL A 149 -5.78 3.08 1.37
CA VAL A 149 -6.56 2.47 0.30
C VAL A 149 -6.28 3.14 -1.04
N VAL A 150 -5.81 2.36 -1.99
CA VAL A 150 -5.61 2.79 -3.38
C VAL A 150 -6.61 2.09 -4.27
N MET A 151 -7.43 2.86 -4.98
CA MET A 151 -8.33 2.34 -6.00
C MET A 151 -7.63 2.35 -7.34
N LYS A 152 -7.55 1.20 -8.00
CA LYS A 152 -7.00 1.08 -9.34
C LYS A 152 -8.03 0.53 -10.32
N TYR A 153 -8.15 1.16 -11.46
CA TYR A 153 -8.92 0.63 -12.58
C TYR A 153 -8.21 0.86 -13.92
N ALA A 154 -8.61 0.09 -14.93
CA ALA A 154 -8.19 0.29 -16.32
C ALA A 154 -9.44 0.45 -17.19
N MET A 155 -9.46 1.47 -18.04
CA MET A 155 -10.59 1.79 -18.90
C MET A 155 -10.12 2.18 -20.30
N THR A 156 -11.04 2.11 -21.26
CA THR A 156 -10.86 2.70 -22.59
C THR A 156 -10.91 4.23 -22.53
N ALA A 157 -10.50 4.92 -23.59
CA ALA A 157 -10.56 6.37 -23.69
C ALA A 157 -12.00 6.94 -23.56
N ASP A 158 -13.02 6.12 -23.84
CA ASP A 158 -14.44 6.47 -23.64
C ASP A 158 -15.01 5.91 -22.32
N GLY A 159 -14.14 5.57 -21.34
CA GLY A 159 -14.53 5.23 -19.97
C GLY A 159 -15.17 3.84 -19.79
N LYS A 160 -14.82 2.83 -20.58
CA LYS A 160 -15.41 1.49 -20.49
C LYS A 160 -14.41 0.48 -19.91
N ILE A 161 -14.89 -0.40 -19.03
CA ILE A 161 -14.10 -1.51 -18.45
C ILE A 161 -14.46 -2.88 -19.06
N ALA A 162 -15.46 -2.95 -19.93
CA ALA A 162 -15.84 -4.15 -20.68
C ALA A 162 -16.63 -3.77 -21.95
N THR A 163 -16.65 -4.67 -22.91
CA THR A 163 -17.51 -4.57 -24.10
C THR A 163 -18.98 -4.80 -23.69
N LYS A 164 -19.91 -4.57 -24.63
CA LYS A 164 -21.37 -4.84 -24.44
C LYS A 164 -21.68 -6.30 -24.07
N THR A 165 -20.78 -7.23 -24.40
CA THR A 165 -20.92 -8.66 -24.07
C THR A 165 -20.21 -9.05 -22.78
N GLY A 166 -19.55 -8.11 -22.11
CA GLY A 166 -18.83 -8.33 -20.86
C GLY A 166 -17.35 -8.72 -21.02
N ALA A 167 -16.84 -8.81 -22.26
CA ALA A 167 -15.42 -9.12 -22.47
C ALA A 167 -14.54 -7.95 -22.02
N SER A 168 -13.56 -8.22 -21.13
CA SER A 168 -12.64 -7.24 -20.51
C SER A 168 -11.16 -7.49 -20.83
N LYS A 169 -10.81 -8.61 -21.44
CA LYS A 169 -9.41 -9.03 -21.69
C LYS A 169 -9.04 -8.81 -23.17
N TRP A 170 -8.07 -7.93 -23.49
CA TRP A 170 -7.29 -7.07 -22.60
C TRP A 170 -7.59 -5.61 -22.99
N ILE A 171 -7.93 -4.80 -22.01
CA ILE A 171 -8.14 -3.35 -22.20
C ILE A 171 -6.79 -2.65 -22.28
N SER A 172 -5.98 -2.76 -21.22
CA SER A 172 -4.65 -2.15 -21.13
C SER A 172 -3.55 -2.98 -21.79
N GLY A 173 -2.45 -2.33 -22.14
CA GLY A 173 -1.24 -2.92 -22.71
C GLY A 173 -0.47 -3.83 -21.74
N GLU A 174 0.61 -4.42 -22.21
CA GLU A 174 1.41 -5.38 -21.44
C GLU A 174 2.17 -4.69 -20.32
N GLU A 175 2.77 -3.54 -20.61
CA GLU A 175 3.53 -2.73 -19.65
C GLU A 175 2.64 -2.28 -18.48
N ALA A 176 1.43 -1.83 -18.78
CA ALA A 176 0.46 -1.46 -17.74
C ALA A 176 0.08 -2.66 -16.86
N ARG A 177 -0.14 -3.84 -17.46
CA ARG A 177 -0.40 -5.06 -16.69
C ARG A 177 0.79 -5.49 -15.84
N SER A 178 2.02 -5.33 -16.34
CA SER A 178 3.24 -5.56 -15.57
C SER A 178 3.34 -4.63 -14.38
N LEU A 179 3.08 -3.33 -14.57
CA LEU A 179 3.04 -2.34 -13.49
C LEU A 179 1.97 -2.68 -12.44
N VAL A 180 0.81 -3.20 -12.85
CA VAL A 180 -0.21 -3.67 -11.90
C VAL A 180 0.30 -4.83 -11.04
N HIS A 181 1.12 -5.74 -11.57
CA HIS A 181 1.76 -6.77 -10.77
C HIS A 181 2.79 -6.21 -9.77
N GLU A 182 3.54 -5.15 -10.14
CA GLU A 182 4.38 -4.43 -9.18
C GLU A 182 3.52 -3.79 -8.08
N MET A 183 2.43 -3.11 -8.43
CA MET A 183 1.50 -2.55 -7.45
C MET A 183 0.96 -3.62 -6.50
N ARG A 184 0.59 -4.81 -6.99
CA ARG A 184 0.15 -5.93 -6.13
C ARG A 184 1.24 -6.39 -5.16
N HIS A 185 2.51 -6.25 -5.53
CA HIS A 185 3.62 -6.53 -4.62
C HIS A 185 3.81 -5.45 -3.58
N ASP A 186 3.58 -4.19 -3.94
CA ASP A 186 3.79 -3.02 -3.09
C ASP A 186 2.79 -2.93 -1.93
N TYR A 187 1.52 -3.31 -2.16
CA TYR A 187 0.47 -3.25 -1.14
C TYR A 187 0.31 -4.59 -0.39
N MET A 188 -0.02 -4.51 0.92
CA MET A 188 -0.21 -5.73 1.73
C MET A 188 -1.42 -6.55 1.32
N ALA A 189 -2.48 -5.90 0.84
CA ALA A 189 -3.69 -6.59 0.43
C ALA A 189 -4.22 -6.10 -0.92
N ILE A 190 -4.92 -7.00 -1.62
CA ILE A 190 -5.74 -6.71 -2.81
C ILE A 190 -7.20 -6.98 -2.49
N MET A 191 -8.10 -6.07 -2.85
CA MET A 191 -9.53 -6.21 -2.59
C MET A 191 -10.34 -6.19 -3.89
N ALA A 192 -11.28 -7.13 -4.03
CA ALA A 192 -12.20 -7.20 -5.14
C ALA A 192 -13.61 -7.56 -4.68
N GLY A 193 -14.61 -7.14 -5.44
CA GLY A 193 -16.00 -7.56 -5.22
C GLY A 193 -16.27 -8.97 -5.75
N ILE A 194 -17.26 -9.66 -5.17
CA ILE A 194 -17.68 -10.99 -5.62
C ILE A 194 -18.08 -11.00 -7.09
N GLY A 195 -18.63 -9.92 -7.63
CA GLY A 195 -18.96 -9.82 -9.06
C GLY A 195 -17.76 -10.04 -9.97
N THR A 196 -16.58 -9.57 -9.60
CA THR A 196 -15.34 -9.80 -10.33
C THR A 196 -14.92 -11.26 -10.29
N VAL A 197 -15.08 -11.92 -9.14
CA VAL A 197 -14.76 -13.35 -9.02
C VAL A 197 -15.69 -14.21 -9.88
N LEU A 198 -16.98 -13.90 -9.86
CA LEU A 198 -17.98 -14.64 -10.65
C LEU A 198 -17.83 -14.44 -12.17
N ALA A 199 -17.33 -13.26 -12.59
CA ALA A 199 -17.18 -12.94 -14.01
C ALA A 199 -15.87 -13.46 -14.61
N ASP A 200 -14.75 -13.33 -13.88
CA ASP A 200 -13.40 -13.49 -14.42
C ASP A 200 -12.61 -14.64 -13.80
N ASP A 201 -13.08 -15.22 -12.69
CA ASP A 201 -12.37 -16.22 -11.87
C ASP A 201 -10.87 -15.88 -11.71
N PRO A 202 -10.53 -14.71 -11.17
CA PRO A 202 -9.14 -14.22 -11.15
C PRO A 202 -8.33 -14.87 -10.02
N MET A 203 -7.02 -14.99 -10.22
CA MET A 203 -6.09 -15.42 -9.18
C MET A 203 -5.77 -14.32 -8.15
N LEU A 204 -5.83 -13.04 -8.52
CA LEU A 204 -5.44 -11.88 -7.71
C LEU A 204 -4.08 -12.04 -7.02
N ASN A 205 -3.12 -12.60 -7.72
CA ASN A 205 -1.74 -12.83 -7.24
C ASN A 205 -0.71 -12.04 -8.06
N VAL A 206 0.53 -12.03 -7.61
CA VAL A 206 1.69 -11.55 -8.38
C VAL A 206 2.26 -12.70 -9.19
N ARG A 207 2.58 -12.41 -10.47
CA ARG A 207 3.21 -13.36 -11.41
C ARG A 207 4.59 -12.91 -11.86
N LEU A 208 5.21 -12.01 -11.12
CA LEU A 208 6.60 -11.58 -11.31
C LEU A 208 7.50 -12.42 -10.43
N GLU A 209 8.64 -12.85 -10.98
CA GLU A 209 9.65 -13.62 -10.25
C GLU A 209 10.23 -12.81 -9.08
N GLY A 210 10.50 -13.47 -7.97
CA GLY A 210 11.07 -12.83 -6.77
C GLY A 210 10.14 -11.87 -6.03
N LYS A 211 8.85 -11.77 -6.39
CA LYS A 211 7.88 -10.85 -5.76
C LYS A 211 6.86 -11.61 -4.90
N LYS A 212 6.42 -10.99 -3.79
CA LYS A 212 5.37 -11.56 -2.93
C LYS A 212 3.99 -11.20 -3.44
N SER A 213 3.03 -12.10 -3.23
CA SER A 213 1.62 -11.84 -3.47
C SER A 213 0.96 -11.21 -2.25
N PRO A 214 -0.02 -10.31 -2.43
CA PRO A 214 -0.79 -9.70 -1.36
C PRO A 214 -1.78 -10.68 -0.71
N VAL A 215 -2.31 -10.31 0.46
CA VAL A 215 -3.50 -10.91 1.05
C VAL A 215 -4.68 -10.61 0.14
N ARG A 216 -5.45 -11.62 -0.26
CA ARG A 216 -6.64 -11.44 -1.10
C ARG A 216 -7.88 -11.21 -0.23
N ILE A 217 -8.61 -10.14 -0.51
CA ILE A 217 -9.84 -9.76 0.21
C ILE A 217 -10.98 -9.76 -0.80
N ILE A 218 -11.99 -10.59 -0.57
CA ILE A 218 -13.17 -10.66 -1.41
C ILE A 218 -14.37 -10.12 -0.63
N CYS A 219 -14.97 -9.05 -1.14
CA CYS A 219 -16.21 -8.49 -0.61
C CYS A 219 -17.41 -9.28 -1.18
N ASP A 220 -17.99 -10.15 -0.34
CA ASP A 220 -19.10 -11.03 -0.71
C ASP A 220 -20.17 -11.06 0.38
N SER A 221 -21.06 -10.09 0.38
CA SER A 221 -22.07 -9.89 1.43
C SER A 221 -22.88 -11.16 1.77
N MET A 222 -23.08 -12.05 0.79
CA MET A 222 -23.95 -13.23 0.89
C MET A 222 -23.22 -14.58 0.75
N LEU A 223 -21.89 -14.60 0.77
CA LEU A 223 -21.07 -15.80 0.57
C LEU A 223 -21.40 -16.56 -0.72
N ARG A 224 -21.53 -15.84 -1.85
CA ARG A 224 -21.82 -16.44 -3.17
C ARG A 224 -20.60 -17.05 -3.84
N ILE A 225 -19.40 -16.79 -3.32
CA ILE A 225 -18.12 -17.25 -3.92
C ILE A 225 -18.20 -18.78 -4.20
N PRO A 226 -17.89 -19.24 -5.42
CA PRO A 226 -17.85 -20.66 -5.74
C PRO A 226 -16.69 -21.35 -5.00
N LEU A 227 -16.93 -22.52 -4.45
CA LEU A 227 -15.88 -23.30 -3.76
C LEU A 227 -14.78 -23.76 -4.72
N ASP A 228 -15.11 -23.94 -5.98
CA ASP A 228 -14.20 -24.33 -7.06
C ASP A 228 -13.49 -23.16 -7.74
N SER A 229 -13.77 -21.91 -7.33
CA SER A 229 -13.05 -20.74 -7.85
C SER A 229 -11.55 -20.81 -7.56
N GLN A 230 -10.72 -20.25 -8.45
CA GLN A 230 -9.26 -20.18 -8.28
C GLN A 230 -8.86 -19.54 -6.94
N ILE A 231 -9.61 -18.55 -6.49
CA ILE A 231 -9.42 -17.88 -5.18
C ILE A 231 -9.54 -18.91 -4.06
N CYS A 232 -10.60 -19.71 -4.01
CA CYS A 232 -10.84 -20.70 -2.97
C CYS A 232 -9.84 -21.85 -3.05
N GLN A 233 -9.62 -22.41 -4.24
CA GLN A 233 -8.74 -23.56 -4.46
C GLN A 233 -7.27 -23.28 -4.14
N THR A 234 -6.88 -22.01 -4.14
CA THR A 234 -5.51 -21.59 -3.83
C THR A 234 -5.38 -20.87 -2.49
N ALA A 235 -6.41 -20.88 -1.64
CA ALA A 235 -6.41 -20.19 -0.36
C ALA A 235 -5.36 -20.72 0.63
N GLY A 236 -5.04 -22.02 0.55
CA GLY A 236 -3.94 -22.59 1.34
C GLY A 236 -2.55 -22.08 0.95
N ARG A 237 -2.38 -21.59 -0.27
CA ARG A 237 -1.12 -20.99 -0.75
C ARG A 237 -1.08 -19.47 -0.60
N TYR A 238 -2.20 -18.79 -0.84
CA TYR A 238 -2.31 -17.34 -0.79
C TYR A 238 -3.34 -16.97 0.28
N ARG A 239 -2.91 -16.29 1.33
CA ARG A 239 -3.81 -15.85 2.40
C ARG A 239 -5.02 -15.14 1.79
N THR A 240 -6.23 -15.64 2.12
CA THR A 240 -7.49 -15.18 1.53
C THR A 240 -8.48 -14.88 2.63
N ILE A 241 -9.08 -13.71 2.57
CA ILE A 241 -10.14 -13.25 3.47
C ILE A 241 -11.39 -13.05 2.63
N VAL A 242 -12.51 -13.64 3.03
CA VAL A 242 -13.83 -13.32 2.47
C VAL A 242 -14.59 -12.51 3.51
N ALA A 243 -14.81 -11.23 3.20
CA ALA A 243 -15.63 -10.35 4.01
C ALA A 243 -17.10 -10.56 3.67
N TYR A 244 -17.97 -10.75 4.70
CA TYR A 244 -19.40 -10.96 4.50
C TYR A 244 -20.22 -10.18 5.51
N ALA A 245 -21.47 -9.84 5.14
CA ALA A 245 -22.31 -8.99 5.96
C ALA A 245 -23.10 -9.77 7.03
N GLY A 246 -23.72 -10.87 6.66
CA GLY A 246 -24.59 -11.59 7.58
C GLY A 246 -25.23 -12.83 7.01
N GLU A 247 -26.20 -13.33 7.72
CA GLU A 247 -26.86 -14.60 7.45
C GLU A 247 -28.25 -14.35 6.83
N LYS A 248 -28.25 -14.10 5.51
CA LYS A 248 -29.51 -14.14 4.75
C LYS A 248 -29.61 -15.50 4.05
N GLY A 249 -30.69 -16.25 4.28
CA GLY A 249 -30.94 -17.54 3.63
C GLY A 249 -31.06 -18.71 4.61
N ASN A 250 -30.94 -19.94 4.10
CA ASN A 250 -30.98 -21.16 4.90
C ASN A 250 -29.74 -21.26 5.78
N ALA A 251 -29.91 -21.16 7.10
CA ALA A 251 -28.82 -21.17 8.07
C ALA A 251 -27.94 -22.44 8.00
N ILE A 252 -28.55 -23.61 7.72
CA ILE A 252 -27.80 -24.88 7.62
C ILE A 252 -26.86 -24.85 6.41
N TYR A 253 -27.38 -24.47 5.24
CA TYR A 253 -26.57 -24.34 4.03
C TYR A 253 -25.41 -23.34 4.20
N LEU A 254 -25.69 -22.21 4.87
CA LEU A 254 -24.69 -21.18 5.10
C LEU A 254 -23.56 -21.68 6.00
N GLU A 255 -23.90 -22.42 7.07
CA GLU A 255 -22.89 -23.01 7.97
C GLU A 255 -22.05 -24.10 7.28
N GLU A 256 -22.64 -24.94 6.42
CA GLU A 256 -21.90 -25.89 5.61
C GLU A 256 -20.94 -25.20 4.64
N LYS A 257 -21.40 -24.12 4.00
CA LYS A 257 -20.59 -23.29 3.11
C LYS A 257 -19.41 -22.66 3.85
N LYS A 258 -19.61 -22.06 5.02
CA LYS A 258 -18.56 -21.50 5.87
C LYS A 258 -17.52 -22.54 6.22
N ARG A 259 -17.94 -23.70 6.73
CA ARG A 259 -17.03 -24.83 7.03
C ARG A 259 -16.24 -25.30 5.80
N SER A 260 -16.86 -25.31 4.64
CA SER A 260 -16.17 -25.70 3.39
C SER A 260 -15.13 -24.67 2.97
N LEU A 261 -15.42 -23.37 3.08
CA LEU A 261 -14.48 -22.28 2.81
C LEU A 261 -13.29 -22.33 3.80
N GLU A 262 -13.54 -22.52 5.10
CA GLU A 262 -12.51 -22.65 6.11
C GLU A 262 -11.60 -23.85 5.89
N LYS A 263 -12.16 -25.00 5.47
CA LYS A 263 -11.36 -26.20 5.09
C LYS A 263 -10.41 -25.93 3.92
N LEU A 264 -10.78 -25.04 3.00
CA LEU A 264 -9.91 -24.60 1.91
C LEU A 264 -8.84 -23.57 2.34
N GLY A 265 -8.88 -23.12 3.61
CA GLY A 265 -7.94 -22.14 4.15
C GLY A 265 -8.42 -20.68 4.00
N VAL A 266 -9.69 -20.46 3.65
CA VAL A 266 -10.29 -19.12 3.59
C VAL A 266 -10.60 -18.63 5.00
N VAL A 267 -10.19 -17.40 5.31
CA VAL A 267 -10.56 -16.71 6.55
C VAL A 267 -11.87 -15.95 6.31
N LEU A 268 -12.87 -16.21 7.14
CA LEU A 268 -14.16 -15.53 7.08
C LEU A 268 -14.19 -14.33 8.02
N LEU A 269 -14.49 -13.15 7.50
CA LEU A 269 -14.55 -11.90 8.27
C LEU A 269 -15.95 -11.29 8.19
N ARG A 270 -16.68 -11.35 9.28
CA ARG A 270 -18.02 -10.76 9.36
C ARG A 270 -17.95 -9.25 9.56
N VAL A 271 -18.57 -8.49 8.66
CA VAL A 271 -18.61 -7.02 8.64
C VAL A 271 -20.00 -6.50 8.23
N PRO A 272 -21.00 -6.66 9.10
CA PRO A 272 -22.39 -6.32 8.75
C PRO A 272 -22.59 -4.81 8.67
N SER A 273 -23.52 -4.40 7.81
CA SER A 273 -24.17 -3.09 7.84
C SER A 273 -25.67 -3.25 8.16
N GLU A 274 -26.34 -2.15 8.49
CA GLU A 274 -27.78 -2.14 8.71
C GLU A 274 -28.58 -2.56 7.47
N LYS A 275 -28.05 -2.28 6.28
CA LYS A 275 -28.67 -2.65 4.98
C LYS A 275 -28.40 -4.10 4.58
N GLY A 276 -27.58 -4.84 5.33
CA GLY A 276 -27.17 -6.21 5.01
C GLY A 276 -26.10 -6.29 3.91
N GLU A 277 -25.40 -5.19 3.66
CA GLU A 277 -24.21 -5.08 2.84
C GLU A 277 -22.96 -5.11 3.71
N ILE A 278 -21.76 -5.09 3.11
CA ILE A 278 -20.51 -4.99 3.84
C ILE A 278 -20.31 -3.53 4.26
N ASN A 279 -20.07 -3.31 5.55
CA ASN A 279 -19.63 -2.01 6.04
C ASN A 279 -18.12 -1.86 5.77
N LEU A 280 -17.76 -1.09 4.74
CA LEU A 280 -16.36 -0.93 4.32
C LEU A 280 -15.51 -0.19 5.35
N GLN A 281 -16.06 0.77 6.09
CA GLN A 281 -15.33 1.45 7.18
C GLN A 281 -15.00 0.48 8.32
N LEU A 282 -15.96 -0.38 8.70
CA LEU A 282 -15.73 -1.44 9.69
C LEU A 282 -14.72 -2.46 9.16
N LEU A 283 -14.78 -2.79 7.86
CA LEU A 283 -13.80 -3.67 7.23
C LEU A 283 -12.39 -3.09 7.36
N MET A 284 -12.19 -1.81 7.03
CA MET A 284 -10.86 -1.16 7.16
C MET A 284 -10.35 -1.21 8.61
N ARG A 285 -11.19 -0.93 9.62
CA ARG A 285 -10.79 -1.05 11.03
C ARG A 285 -10.30 -2.47 11.37
N LYS A 286 -11.08 -3.49 10.99
CA LYS A 286 -10.70 -4.90 11.24
C LYS A 286 -9.43 -5.30 10.48
N LEU A 287 -9.22 -4.81 9.27
CA LEU A 287 -7.98 -5.07 8.52
C LEU A 287 -6.77 -4.40 9.18
N GLY A 288 -6.92 -3.16 9.66
CA GLY A 288 -5.89 -2.49 10.46
C GLY A 288 -5.53 -3.26 11.72
N GLU A 289 -6.53 -3.77 12.47
CA GLU A 289 -6.32 -4.64 13.66
C GLU A 289 -5.59 -5.94 13.30
N LEU A 290 -5.77 -6.47 12.09
CA LEU A 290 -5.05 -7.64 11.57
C LEU A 290 -3.64 -7.31 11.06
N GLY A 291 -3.18 -6.06 11.20
CA GLY A 291 -1.86 -5.58 10.79
C GLY A 291 -1.73 -5.34 9.29
N ILE A 292 -2.82 -5.16 8.56
CA ILE A 292 -2.82 -4.83 7.13
C ILE A 292 -2.77 -3.30 7.02
N ASP A 293 -1.66 -2.77 6.49
CA ASP A 293 -1.39 -1.34 6.37
C ASP A 293 -1.93 -0.70 5.09
N SER A 294 -2.19 -1.54 4.06
CA SER A 294 -2.56 -1.04 2.73
C SER A 294 -3.44 -2.00 1.94
N VAL A 295 -4.34 -1.44 1.14
CA VAL A 295 -5.29 -2.18 0.29
C VAL A 295 -5.28 -1.59 -1.10
N LEU A 296 -5.01 -2.43 -2.12
CA LEU A 296 -5.22 -2.12 -3.52
C LEU A 296 -6.61 -2.64 -3.94
N ILE A 297 -7.53 -1.76 -4.28
CA ILE A 297 -8.83 -2.15 -4.83
C ILE A 297 -8.68 -2.39 -6.33
N GLU A 298 -8.96 -3.59 -6.78
CA GLU A 298 -8.95 -3.96 -8.19
C GLU A 298 -10.30 -4.53 -8.62
N GLY A 299 -11.38 -3.84 -8.40
CA GLY A 299 -12.48 -4.53 -8.81
C GLY A 299 -13.87 -4.04 -8.78
N GLY A 300 -14.65 -4.26 -9.77
CA GLY A 300 -16.07 -4.02 -9.96
C GLY A 300 -16.52 -2.57 -9.72
N GLY A 301 -17.24 -1.98 -10.69
CA GLY A 301 -17.71 -0.59 -10.57
C GLY A 301 -18.49 -0.32 -9.30
N THR A 302 -19.32 -1.28 -8.84
CA THR A 302 -20.11 -1.17 -7.61
C THR A 302 -19.22 -1.07 -6.37
N LEU A 303 -18.20 -1.95 -6.23
CA LEU A 303 -17.28 -1.86 -5.10
C LEU A 303 -16.50 -0.55 -5.10
N ASN A 304 -16.13 -0.05 -6.28
CA ASN A 304 -15.42 1.21 -6.41
C ASN A 304 -16.29 2.40 -5.97
N GLU A 305 -17.58 2.43 -6.33
CA GLU A 305 -18.50 3.45 -5.85
C GLU A 305 -18.70 3.36 -4.34
N ASP A 306 -19.00 2.17 -3.82
CA ASP A 306 -19.18 1.96 -2.37
C ASP A 306 -17.94 2.40 -1.58
N ALA A 307 -16.74 2.12 -2.09
CA ALA A 307 -15.50 2.53 -1.48
C ALA A 307 -15.30 4.06 -1.46
N LEU A 308 -15.61 4.72 -2.57
CA LEU A 308 -15.58 6.19 -2.66
C LEU A 308 -16.62 6.83 -1.75
N GLN A 309 -17.86 6.37 -1.79
CA GLN A 309 -18.96 6.90 -0.96
C GLN A 309 -18.74 6.67 0.54
N SER A 310 -18.05 5.59 0.91
CA SER A 310 -17.69 5.33 2.31
C SER A 310 -16.50 6.14 2.81
N GLY A 311 -15.85 6.93 1.95
CA GLY A 311 -14.72 7.79 2.32
C GLY A 311 -13.45 7.02 2.69
N ILE A 312 -13.30 5.75 2.26
CA ILE A 312 -12.12 4.95 2.60
C ILE A 312 -10.97 5.09 1.61
N VAL A 313 -11.21 5.67 0.42
CA VAL A 313 -10.20 5.74 -0.65
C VAL A 313 -9.30 6.95 -0.46
N ASN A 314 -7.98 6.72 -0.39
CA ASN A 314 -6.98 7.78 -0.29
C ASN A 314 -6.45 8.22 -1.65
N GLU A 315 -6.31 7.27 -2.60
CA GLU A 315 -5.69 7.51 -3.90
C GLU A 315 -6.40 6.74 -5.01
N VAL A 316 -6.46 7.32 -6.21
CA VAL A 316 -7.00 6.69 -7.42
C VAL A 316 -5.91 6.61 -8.48
N LYS A 317 -5.73 5.42 -9.07
CA LYS A 317 -4.82 5.15 -10.19
C LYS A 317 -5.62 4.67 -11.40
N ALA A 318 -5.81 5.56 -12.36
CA ALA A 318 -6.59 5.32 -13.57
C ALA A 318 -5.68 5.02 -14.76
N PHE A 319 -5.72 3.80 -15.28
CA PHE A 319 -5.11 3.44 -16.55
C PHE A 319 -6.11 3.71 -17.67
N ILE A 320 -5.70 4.49 -18.66
CA ILE A 320 -6.54 4.88 -19.82
C ILE A 320 -5.88 4.31 -21.07
N ALA A 321 -6.52 3.30 -21.65
CA ALA A 321 -6.04 2.67 -22.87
C ALA A 321 -6.49 3.46 -24.12
N PRO A 322 -5.68 3.52 -25.19
CA PRO A 322 -6.00 4.19 -26.45
C PRO A 322 -7.00 3.37 -27.29
N LYS A 323 -8.13 3.03 -26.69
CA LYS A 323 -9.21 2.23 -27.29
C LYS A 323 -10.55 2.89 -27.07
N ILE A 324 -11.51 2.64 -27.96
CA ILE A 324 -12.90 3.06 -27.82
C ILE A 324 -13.80 1.85 -28.01
N PHE A 325 -14.67 1.58 -27.03
CA PHE A 325 -15.66 0.50 -27.13
C PHE A 325 -17.04 1.00 -27.57
N GLY A 326 -17.39 2.23 -27.23
CA GLY A 326 -18.70 2.79 -27.55
C GLY A 326 -19.87 2.08 -26.86
N GLY A 327 -21.08 2.30 -27.38
CA GLY A 327 -22.31 1.63 -26.94
C GLY A 327 -22.95 2.26 -25.71
N ARG A 328 -24.30 2.07 -25.61
CA ARG A 328 -25.06 2.47 -24.42
C ARG A 328 -24.98 1.36 -23.35
N GLY A 329 -24.87 1.74 -22.05
CA GLY A 329 -24.90 0.78 -20.94
C GLY A 329 -23.67 -0.12 -20.81
N GLY A 330 -22.52 0.23 -21.43
CA GLY A 330 -21.26 -0.45 -21.17
C GLY A 330 -20.78 -0.17 -19.75
N LYS A 331 -20.22 -1.19 -19.07
CA LYS A 331 -19.68 -1.08 -17.70
C LYS A 331 -18.61 0.00 -17.61
N THR A 332 -18.66 0.77 -16.52
CA THR A 332 -17.72 1.85 -16.20
C THR A 332 -16.90 1.53 -14.95
N PRO A 333 -15.78 2.23 -14.71
CA PRO A 333 -14.95 1.99 -13.53
C PRO A 333 -15.66 2.21 -12.19
N VAL A 334 -16.66 3.11 -12.16
CA VAL A 334 -17.46 3.45 -10.97
C VAL A 334 -18.93 3.34 -11.37
N GLU A 335 -19.68 2.45 -10.72
CA GLU A 335 -21.07 2.13 -11.05
C GLU A 335 -21.91 2.01 -9.78
N GLY A 336 -23.06 2.71 -9.74
CA GLY A 336 -24.05 2.61 -8.68
C GLY A 336 -25.14 3.67 -8.83
N PHE A 337 -25.50 4.34 -7.73
CA PHE A 337 -26.56 5.36 -7.77
C PHE A 337 -26.09 6.67 -8.42
N GLY A 338 -24.77 6.92 -8.40
CA GLY A 338 -24.21 8.16 -8.89
C GLY A 338 -24.55 9.38 -8.03
N ILE A 339 -24.24 10.58 -8.55
CA ILE A 339 -24.53 11.88 -7.92
C ILE A 339 -25.61 12.62 -8.71
N GLU A 340 -26.41 13.45 -8.02
CA GLU A 340 -27.47 14.23 -8.67
C GLU A 340 -26.95 15.57 -9.21
N LYS A 341 -25.99 16.19 -8.54
CA LYS A 341 -25.43 17.50 -8.91
C LYS A 341 -23.93 17.43 -9.09
N VAL A 342 -23.40 18.23 -10.00
CA VAL A 342 -21.96 18.32 -10.25
C VAL A 342 -21.19 18.73 -9.00
N ASP A 343 -21.78 19.58 -8.16
CA ASP A 343 -21.17 20.07 -6.92
C ASP A 343 -20.98 18.95 -5.85
N ASP A 344 -21.78 17.88 -5.94
CA ASP A 344 -21.71 16.71 -5.04
C ASP A 344 -20.61 15.71 -5.48
N ALA A 345 -19.84 16.04 -6.51
CA ALA A 345 -18.78 15.16 -7.03
C ALA A 345 -17.64 15.00 -6.02
N ILE A 346 -17.19 13.75 -5.84
CA ILE A 346 -15.96 13.46 -5.10
C ILE A 346 -14.78 14.13 -5.80
N LYS A 347 -14.12 15.05 -5.09
CA LYS A 347 -13.05 15.85 -5.65
C LYS A 347 -11.73 15.12 -5.61
N LEU A 348 -11.00 15.21 -6.72
CA LEU A 348 -9.69 14.61 -6.88
C LEU A 348 -8.64 15.69 -7.17
N GLN A 349 -7.47 15.56 -6.55
CA GLN A 349 -6.29 16.35 -6.90
C GLN A 349 -5.39 15.52 -7.81
N LEU A 350 -5.11 15.99 -9.01
CA LEU A 350 -4.16 15.37 -9.90
C LEU A 350 -2.74 15.47 -9.31
N MET A 351 -2.10 14.31 -9.11
CA MET A 351 -0.74 14.19 -8.58
C MET A 351 0.28 13.99 -9.70
N ARG A 352 -0.05 13.13 -10.66
CA ARG A 352 0.87 12.77 -11.73
C ARG A 352 0.12 12.22 -12.94
N ILE A 353 0.70 12.44 -14.12
CA ILE A 353 0.37 11.74 -15.38
C ILE A 353 1.66 11.14 -15.92
N SER A 354 1.60 9.88 -16.35
CA SER A 354 2.74 9.20 -16.98
C SER A 354 2.25 8.27 -18.09
N GLU A 355 3.12 8.06 -19.09
CA GLU A 355 2.94 7.05 -20.13
C GLU A 355 3.43 5.71 -19.61
N VAL A 356 2.67 4.63 -19.87
CA VAL A 356 3.00 3.26 -19.50
C VAL A 356 2.74 2.37 -20.71
N GLY A 357 3.77 2.18 -21.54
CA GLY A 357 3.60 1.63 -22.88
C GLY A 357 2.71 2.53 -23.73
N GLU A 358 1.63 1.99 -24.26
CA GLU A 358 0.62 2.74 -25.02
C GLU A 358 -0.46 3.41 -24.15
N ASP A 359 -0.53 3.06 -22.85
CA ASP A 359 -1.55 3.55 -21.93
C ASP A 359 -1.09 4.82 -21.20
N ILE A 360 -2.05 5.59 -20.71
CA ILE A 360 -1.81 6.70 -19.79
C ILE A 360 -2.17 6.23 -18.37
N LEU A 361 -1.30 6.48 -17.41
CA LEU A 361 -1.59 6.38 -15.99
C LEU A 361 -1.78 7.78 -15.40
N ALA A 362 -2.99 8.05 -14.91
CA ALA A 362 -3.31 9.24 -14.12
C ALA A 362 -3.47 8.86 -12.65
N GLU A 363 -2.72 9.54 -11.78
CA GLU A 363 -2.69 9.31 -10.33
C GLU A 363 -3.30 10.51 -9.61
N TYR A 364 -4.28 10.24 -8.74
CA TYR A 364 -5.02 11.28 -8.04
C TYR A 364 -5.07 11.00 -6.54
N LYS A 365 -4.98 12.05 -5.75
CA LYS A 365 -5.35 12.03 -4.32
C LYS A 365 -6.84 12.35 -4.20
N VAL A 366 -7.56 11.58 -3.38
CA VAL A 366 -8.95 11.89 -3.02
C VAL A 366 -8.90 13.01 -1.97
N LEU A 367 -9.67 14.07 -2.21
CA LEU A 367 -9.78 15.17 -1.26
C LEU A 367 -10.90 14.87 -0.26
N GLU A 368 -10.60 14.97 1.03
CA GLU A 368 -11.63 14.91 2.08
C GLU A 368 -12.53 16.15 1.96
N GLU A 369 -13.84 15.98 2.11
CA GLU A 369 -14.74 17.11 2.28
C GLU A 369 -14.41 17.80 3.61
N MET A 370 -14.14 19.13 3.53
CA MET A 370 -13.92 19.95 4.72
C MET A 370 -15.24 20.25 5.44
#